data_35830b838bb24bb8dadd5afc5f99be65
#
_entry.id   35830b838bb24bb8dadd5afc5f99be65
#
_cell.length_a   1.000
_cell.length_b   1.000
_cell.length_c   1.000
_cell.angle_alpha   90.00
_cell.angle_beta   90.00
_cell.angle_gamma   90.00
#
_symmetry.space_group_name_H-M   'P 1'
#
loop_
_entity.id
_entity.type
_entity.pdbx_description
1 polymer ?
#
loop_
_entity_poly.entity_id
_entity_poly.type
_entity_poly.pdbx_seq_one_letter_code
_entity_poly.pdbx_strand_id
1 'polypeptide(L)'
;MPVFLAPAAASVMLAAASTPPTIVAADGILCDVTKKLVAQQARVVCLIPPGADPHTLALRPADRSNLSKADLVLINGYNLTPALKSVKAGGPVISIGEIAVPNNPANDPHIWHDPANVASITNVVASKLKPLFDSQQDKLIDQRRTAMTGVLNSLGSWTGQQIQTVPDQHRVLVTGHRAYSFLARRYGVRELPVIDEYATGGRMRPSSLSAISKAIKQSGTKVIFPEALPPSKTMRRISRASGIPLANTPLYAEGQAPGKSVVQTATGNVCNFVNSQGGSCNQTAATNLQQRWAGIK
;
A
#
# COMPACT_ATOMS: atom_id res chain seq x y z
N MET A 1 -7.45 31.54 72.96
CA MET A 1 -6.55 30.63 72.22
C MET A 1 -6.97 30.63 70.77
N PRO A 2 -6.19 31.16 69.81
CA PRO A 2 -6.49 31.06 68.39
C PRO A 2 -6.00 29.71 67.84
N VAL A 3 -6.91 29.00 67.17
CA VAL A 3 -6.62 27.74 66.45
C VAL A 3 -6.06 28.09 65.06
N PHE A 4 -4.79 27.80 64.85
CA PHE A 4 -4.18 27.89 63.52
C PHE A 4 -4.54 26.65 62.70
N LEU A 5 -5.38 26.81 61.66
CA LEU A 5 -5.55 25.79 60.60
C LEU A 5 -4.36 25.93 59.65
N ALA A 6 -3.56 24.86 59.54
CA ALA A 6 -2.53 24.73 58.52
C ALA A 6 -3.17 24.38 57.15
N PRO A 7 -2.72 24.98 56.03
CA PRO A 7 -3.22 24.59 54.70
C PRO A 7 -2.66 23.23 54.29
N ALA A 8 -3.54 22.33 53.88
CA ALA A 8 -3.15 21.05 53.27
C ALA A 8 -2.58 21.32 51.87
N ALA A 9 -1.29 21.07 51.68
CA ALA A 9 -0.66 21.11 50.38
C ALA A 9 -1.11 19.91 49.54
N ALA A 10 -1.95 20.15 48.53
CA ALA A 10 -2.29 19.15 47.53
C ALA A 10 -1.08 18.93 46.60
N SER A 11 -0.39 17.80 46.76
CA SER A 11 0.67 17.36 45.85
C SER A 11 0.03 16.96 44.51
N VAL A 12 0.16 17.81 43.52
CA VAL A 12 -0.17 17.46 42.14
C VAL A 12 0.94 16.52 41.65
N MET A 13 0.63 15.22 41.61
CA MET A 13 1.49 14.25 40.92
C MET A 13 1.42 14.56 39.44
N LEU A 14 2.46 15.19 38.86
CA LEU A 14 2.67 15.21 37.42
C LEU A 14 2.95 13.76 37.00
N ALA A 15 2.00 13.13 36.33
CA ALA A 15 2.24 11.88 35.62
C ALA A 15 3.36 12.13 34.59
N ALA A 16 4.48 11.45 34.74
CA ALA A 16 5.55 11.49 33.76
C ALA A 16 4.97 11.08 32.42
N ALA A 17 4.99 11.97 31.42
CA ALA A 17 4.55 11.66 30.08
C ALA A 17 5.46 10.54 29.55
N SER A 18 4.89 9.34 29.35
CA SER A 18 5.62 8.23 28.73
C SER A 18 6.02 8.63 27.31
N THR A 19 7.25 8.32 26.91
CA THR A 19 7.69 8.58 25.52
C THR A 19 6.78 7.82 24.56
N PRO A 20 6.28 8.50 23.51
CA PRO A 20 5.41 7.83 22.53
C PRO A 20 6.11 6.60 21.91
N PRO A 21 5.40 5.48 21.75
CA PRO A 21 5.98 4.27 21.18
C PRO A 21 6.46 4.52 19.74
N THR A 22 7.55 3.83 19.37
CA THR A 22 8.11 3.86 18.01
C THR A 22 7.67 2.64 17.23
N ILE A 23 6.94 2.86 16.14
CA ILE A 23 6.44 1.83 15.24
C ILE A 23 7.18 1.94 13.92
N VAL A 24 7.78 0.85 13.46
CA VAL A 24 8.40 0.78 12.13
C VAL A 24 7.42 0.10 11.18
N ALA A 25 7.05 0.78 10.10
CA ALA A 25 6.24 0.25 9.01
C ALA A 25 7.11 0.05 7.77
N ALA A 26 7.14 -1.17 7.23
CA ALA A 26 8.09 -1.53 6.19
C ALA A 26 7.80 -0.87 4.85
N ASP A 27 6.56 -0.84 4.42
CA ASP A 27 6.14 -0.38 3.09
C ASP A 27 5.16 0.80 3.16
N GLY A 28 4.86 1.38 1.98
CA GLY A 28 4.02 2.57 1.89
C GLY A 28 2.59 2.37 2.36
N ILE A 29 2.01 1.18 2.14
CA ILE A 29 0.64 0.86 2.60
C ILE A 29 0.58 0.82 4.11
N LEU A 30 1.46 0.03 4.73
CA LEU A 30 1.54 -0.07 6.19
C LEU A 30 1.90 1.28 6.82
N CYS A 31 2.75 2.07 6.16
CA CYS A 31 3.12 3.40 6.62
C CYS A 31 1.92 4.36 6.67
N ASP A 32 1.15 4.50 5.58
CA ASP A 32 -0.01 5.39 5.51
C ASP A 32 -1.11 4.94 6.48
N VAL A 33 -1.42 3.64 6.50
CA VAL A 33 -2.41 3.05 7.39
C VAL A 33 -2.04 3.28 8.86
N THR A 34 -0.79 2.98 9.25
CA THR A 34 -0.34 3.13 10.64
C THR A 34 -0.35 4.59 11.06
N LYS A 35 0.20 5.50 10.24
CA LYS A 35 0.16 6.94 10.52
C LYS A 35 -1.26 7.48 10.74
N LYS A 36 -2.21 7.02 9.92
CA LYS A 36 -3.62 7.39 10.06
C LYS A 36 -4.21 6.87 11.36
N LEU A 37 -3.94 5.63 11.72
CA LEU A 37 -4.48 5.01 12.94
C LEU A 37 -3.95 5.69 14.21
N VAL A 38 -2.63 5.91 14.30
CA VAL A 38 -2.03 6.45 15.53
C VAL A 38 -2.01 7.97 15.58
N ALA A 39 -2.11 8.67 14.44
CA ALA A 39 -1.96 10.12 14.34
C ALA A 39 -0.69 10.61 15.07
N GLN A 40 -0.84 11.36 16.18
CA GLN A 40 0.26 11.88 17.00
C GLN A 40 0.59 10.99 18.22
N GLN A 41 -0.10 9.87 18.40
CA GLN A 41 0.04 9.02 19.59
C GLN A 41 1.31 8.15 19.57
N ALA A 42 1.94 7.98 18.41
CA ALA A 42 3.17 7.22 18.22
C ALA A 42 4.10 7.86 17.19
N ARG A 43 5.38 7.54 17.27
CA ARG A 43 6.36 7.83 16.22
C ARG A 43 6.33 6.71 15.18
N VAL A 44 5.90 7.01 13.95
CA VAL A 44 5.91 6.05 12.84
C VAL A 44 7.11 6.28 11.93
N VAL A 45 7.97 5.27 11.80
CA VAL A 45 9.12 5.27 10.90
C VAL A 45 8.78 4.39 9.69
N CYS A 46 8.81 4.98 8.49
CA CYS A 46 8.58 4.27 7.22
C CYS A 46 9.93 3.89 6.62
N LEU A 47 10.20 2.61 6.44
CA LEU A 47 11.49 2.14 5.92
C LEU A 47 11.64 2.38 4.43
N ILE A 48 10.58 2.06 3.66
CA ILE A 48 10.57 2.19 2.20
C ILE A 48 9.86 3.51 1.85
N PRO A 49 10.56 4.44 1.21
CA PRO A 49 9.93 5.68 0.76
C PRO A 49 8.83 5.41 -0.28
N PRO A 50 7.77 6.24 -0.34
CA PRO A 50 6.76 6.14 -1.40
C PRO A 50 7.37 6.16 -2.79
N GLY A 51 6.96 5.21 -3.64
CA GLY A 51 7.47 5.02 -5.00
C GLY A 51 8.79 4.25 -5.12
N ALA A 52 9.39 3.84 -4.00
CA ALA A 52 10.54 2.92 -4.02
C ALA A 52 10.08 1.45 -4.06
N ASP A 53 10.92 0.62 -4.65
CA ASP A 53 10.67 -0.80 -4.84
C ASP A 53 11.02 -1.60 -3.56
N PRO A 54 10.04 -2.25 -2.89
CA PRO A 54 10.26 -3.03 -1.69
C PRO A 54 11.07 -4.32 -1.93
N HIS A 55 11.03 -4.89 -3.13
CA HIS A 55 11.71 -6.13 -3.47
C HIS A 55 13.23 -5.98 -3.46
N THR A 56 13.73 -4.77 -3.71
CA THR A 56 15.15 -4.45 -3.83
C THR A 56 15.70 -3.66 -2.65
N LEU A 57 14.94 -3.53 -1.55
CA LEU A 57 15.37 -2.79 -0.36
C LEU A 57 16.71 -3.30 0.17
N ALA A 58 17.67 -2.39 0.32
CA ALA A 58 18.91 -2.61 1.05
C ALA A 58 18.88 -1.81 2.37
N LEU A 59 18.93 -2.51 3.50
CA LEU A 59 18.91 -1.87 4.82
C LEU A 59 20.16 -1.07 5.10
N ARG A 60 20.02 0.24 5.26
CA ARG A 60 21.07 1.17 5.67
C ARG A 60 21.33 1.08 7.17
N PRO A 61 22.46 1.57 7.70
CA PRO A 61 22.72 1.62 9.15
C PRO A 61 21.60 2.33 9.94
N ALA A 62 21.04 3.43 9.42
CA ALA A 62 19.94 4.14 10.03
C ALA A 62 18.65 3.28 10.12
N ASP A 63 18.35 2.47 9.09
CA ASP A 63 17.21 1.57 9.07
C ASP A 63 17.36 0.48 10.14
N ARG A 64 18.56 -0.10 10.28
CA ARG A 64 18.88 -1.08 11.34
C ARG A 64 18.76 -0.46 12.74
N SER A 65 19.21 0.80 12.91
CA SER A 65 19.05 1.54 14.19
C SER A 65 17.59 1.81 14.51
N ASN A 66 16.76 2.16 13.52
CA ASN A 66 15.32 2.33 13.74
C ASN A 66 14.64 1.00 14.11
N LEU A 67 14.98 -0.09 13.42
CA LEU A 67 14.45 -1.42 13.72
C LEU A 67 14.83 -1.89 15.14
N SER A 68 16.09 -1.69 15.55
CA SER A 68 16.55 -2.11 16.88
C SER A 68 15.93 -1.33 18.05
N LYS A 69 15.34 -0.16 17.78
CA LYS A 69 14.68 0.71 18.79
C LYS A 69 13.15 0.68 18.68
N ALA A 70 12.60 -0.08 17.73
CA ALA A 70 11.17 -0.15 17.51
C ALA A 70 10.48 -0.95 18.62
N ASP A 71 9.36 -0.44 19.12
CA ASP A 71 8.45 -1.18 20.01
C ASP A 71 7.59 -2.17 19.22
N LEU A 72 7.39 -1.91 17.91
CA LEU A 72 6.64 -2.77 17.00
C LEU A 72 7.15 -2.57 15.57
N VAL A 73 7.32 -3.68 14.85
CA VAL A 73 7.67 -3.68 13.41
C VAL A 73 6.55 -4.36 12.62
N LEU A 74 6.03 -3.66 11.63
CA LEU A 74 4.97 -4.13 10.73
C LEU A 74 5.57 -4.37 9.35
N ILE A 75 5.44 -5.59 8.85
CA ILE A 75 5.85 -5.98 7.50
C ILE A 75 4.65 -6.54 6.73
N ASN A 76 4.67 -6.47 5.40
CA ASN A 76 3.59 -7.06 4.59
C ASN A 76 3.61 -8.60 4.71
N GLY A 77 4.77 -9.21 4.70
CA GLY A 77 4.92 -10.66 4.56
C GLY A 77 4.96 -11.07 3.08
N TYR A 78 4.69 -12.35 2.79
CA TYR A 78 4.72 -12.92 1.44
C TYR A 78 6.04 -12.64 0.70
N ASN A 79 7.14 -12.50 1.45
CA ASN A 79 8.46 -12.17 0.92
C ASN A 79 8.51 -10.88 0.06
N LEU A 80 7.60 -9.92 0.31
CA LEU A 80 7.63 -8.62 -0.38
C LEU A 80 9.00 -7.94 -0.23
N THR A 81 9.55 -7.96 0.98
CA THR A 81 10.82 -7.33 1.31
C THR A 81 11.79 -8.36 1.87
N PRO A 82 12.55 -9.07 1.02
CA PRO A 82 13.44 -10.15 1.46
C PRO A 82 14.46 -9.73 2.53
N ALA A 83 14.91 -8.47 2.49
CA ALA A 83 15.86 -7.92 3.46
C ALA A 83 15.34 -7.92 4.91
N LEU A 84 14.02 -8.03 5.12
CA LEU A 84 13.38 -8.03 6.44
C LEU A 84 13.10 -9.45 6.98
N LYS A 85 13.35 -10.49 6.21
CA LYS A 85 13.04 -11.89 6.58
C LYS A 85 13.70 -12.34 7.90
N SER A 86 14.89 -11.85 8.19
CA SER A 86 15.67 -12.22 9.38
C SER A 86 16.19 -11.01 10.14
N VAL A 87 15.45 -9.90 10.10
CA VAL A 87 15.86 -8.67 10.78
C VAL A 87 15.77 -8.82 12.30
N LYS A 88 16.78 -8.32 13.01
CA LYS A 88 16.71 -8.13 14.46
C LYS A 88 16.04 -6.80 14.77
N ALA A 89 14.98 -6.83 15.56
CA ALA A 89 14.21 -5.66 15.99
C ALA A 89 14.17 -5.58 17.52
N GLY A 90 13.86 -4.40 18.06
CA GLY A 90 13.67 -4.21 19.49
C GLY A 90 12.39 -4.84 20.01
N GLY A 91 11.31 -4.70 19.24
CA GLY A 91 10.00 -5.29 19.52
C GLY A 91 9.63 -6.40 18.52
N PRO A 92 8.39 -6.91 18.62
CA PRO A 92 7.89 -7.95 17.74
C PRO A 92 7.84 -7.48 16.28
N VAL A 93 8.15 -8.40 15.36
CA VAL A 93 8.00 -8.23 13.90
C VAL A 93 6.76 -9.01 13.46
N ILE A 94 5.78 -8.33 12.87
CA ILE A 94 4.49 -8.93 12.54
C ILE A 94 4.23 -8.83 11.03
N SER A 95 3.98 -9.98 10.39
CA SER A 95 3.58 -10.10 8.99
C SER A 95 2.09 -9.78 8.83
N ILE A 96 1.76 -8.52 8.69
CA ILE A 96 0.38 -8.01 8.67
C ILE A 96 -0.41 -8.57 7.49
N GLY A 97 0.19 -8.59 6.29
CA GLY A 97 -0.50 -9.06 5.09
C GLY A 97 -0.85 -10.55 5.16
N GLU A 98 0.03 -11.37 5.72
CA GLU A 98 -0.22 -12.82 5.90
C GLU A 98 -1.37 -13.08 6.89
N ILE A 99 -1.52 -12.23 7.92
CA ILE A 99 -2.65 -12.31 8.87
C ILE A 99 -3.94 -11.77 8.22
N ALA A 100 -3.85 -10.67 7.47
CA ALA A 100 -5.01 -10.00 6.88
C ALA A 100 -5.62 -10.79 5.71
N VAL A 101 -4.81 -11.52 4.95
CA VAL A 101 -5.18 -12.25 3.72
C VAL A 101 -4.62 -13.66 3.74
N PRO A 102 -5.01 -14.54 4.69
CA PRO A 102 -4.38 -15.84 4.88
C PRO A 102 -4.59 -16.80 3.69
N ASN A 103 -5.65 -16.60 2.89
CA ASN A 103 -5.96 -17.40 1.71
C ASN A 103 -5.29 -16.82 0.46
N ASN A 104 -3.98 -16.94 0.37
CA ASN A 104 -3.15 -16.45 -0.73
C ASN A 104 -2.21 -17.56 -1.23
N PRO A 105 -2.71 -18.57 -1.94
CA PRO A 105 -1.95 -19.77 -2.31
C PRO A 105 -0.76 -19.47 -3.23
N ALA A 106 -0.81 -18.36 -3.95
CA ALA A 106 0.30 -17.93 -4.82
C ALA A 106 1.38 -17.16 -4.07
N ASN A 107 1.20 -16.85 -2.78
CA ASN A 107 2.07 -15.98 -1.99
C ASN A 107 2.32 -14.61 -2.69
N ASP A 108 1.33 -14.10 -3.44
CA ASP A 108 1.40 -12.80 -4.08
C ASP A 108 1.46 -11.69 -3.03
N PRO A 109 2.54 -10.91 -2.94
CA PRO A 109 2.68 -9.89 -1.92
C PRO A 109 1.82 -8.65 -2.18
N HIS A 110 1.34 -8.43 -3.43
CA HIS A 110 0.67 -7.20 -3.87
C HIS A 110 -0.82 -7.18 -3.52
N ILE A 111 -1.13 -7.55 -2.28
CA ILE A 111 -2.50 -7.73 -1.78
C ILE A 111 -3.32 -6.42 -1.75
N TRP A 112 -2.65 -5.26 -1.69
CA TRP A 112 -3.27 -3.93 -1.57
C TRP A 112 -4.01 -3.45 -2.82
N HIS A 113 -3.84 -4.11 -3.96
CA HIS A 113 -4.59 -3.79 -5.18
C HIS A 113 -6.06 -4.24 -5.13
N ASP A 114 -6.46 -4.91 -4.04
CA ASP A 114 -7.84 -5.04 -3.63
C ASP A 114 -8.11 -4.16 -2.38
N PRO A 115 -8.98 -3.13 -2.46
CA PRO A 115 -9.30 -2.28 -1.32
C PRO A 115 -9.88 -3.04 -0.11
N ALA A 116 -10.51 -4.20 -0.30
CA ALA A 116 -10.98 -5.03 0.81
C ALA A 116 -9.81 -5.62 1.61
N ASN A 117 -8.72 -5.97 0.94
CA ASN A 117 -7.51 -6.41 1.63
C ASN A 117 -6.88 -5.28 2.44
N VAL A 118 -6.89 -4.04 1.92
CA VAL A 118 -6.40 -2.88 2.68
C VAL A 118 -7.27 -2.62 3.91
N ALA A 119 -8.60 -2.83 3.81
CA ALA A 119 -9.49 -2.76 4.97
C ALA A 119 -9.16 -3.86 6.00
N SER A 120 -8.87 -5.07 5.56
CA SER A 120 -8.41 -6.17 6.44
C SER A 120 -7.06 -5.83 7.09
N ILE A 121 -6.09 -5.32 6.33
CA ILE A 121 -4.81 -4.80 6.84
C ILE A 121 -5.06 -3.74 7.92
N THR A 122 -5.94 -2.79 7.68
CA THR A 122 -6.28 -1.72 8.64
C THR A 122 -6.81 -2.31 9.95
N ASN A 123 -7.69 -3.31 9.89
CA ASN A 123 -8.21 -3.99 11.07
C ASN A 123 -7.11 -4.73 11.85
N VAL A 124 -6.24 -5.45 11.15
CA VAL A 124 -5.14 -6.20 11.78
C VAL A 124 -4.14 -5.23 12.42
N VAL A 125 -3.73 -4.17 11.72
CA VAL A 125 -2.82 -3.15 12.27
C VAL A 125 -3.43 -2.55 13.54
N ALA A 126 -4.69 -2.10 13.51
CA ALA A 126 -5.36 -1.54 14.69
C ALA A 126 -5.33 -2.52 15.88
N SER A 127 -5.58 -3.82 15.65
CA SER A 127 -5.53 -4.83 16.71
C SER A 127 -4.13 -5.03 17.29
N LYS A 128 -3.07 -4.92 16.46
CA LYS A 128 -1.67 -5.08 16.88
C LYS A 128 -1.12 -3.84 17.57
N LEU A 129 -1.76 -2.70 17.40
CA LEU A 129 -1.43 -1.45 18.09
C LEU A 129 -1.93 -1.42 19.55
N LYS A 130 -3.05 -2.09 19.86
CA LYS A 130 -3.69 -2.03 21.20
C LYS A 130 -2.76 -2.22 22.39
N PRO A 131 -1.81 -3.19 22.39
CA PRO A 131 -0.89 -3.37 23.54
C PRO A 131 0.03 -2.20 23.83
N LEU A 132 0.15 -1.22 22.92
CA LEU A 132 1.02 -0.06 23.04
C LEU A 132 0.31 1.17 23.61
N PHE A 133 -1.02 1.13 23.78
CA PHE A 133 -1.84 2.29 24.09
C PHE A 133 -2.79 2.02 25.25
N ASP A 134 -3.20 3.09 25.92
CA ASP A 134 -4.25 3.03 26.93
C ASP A 134 -5.67 2.93 26.32
N SER A 135 -6.67 2.73 27.15
CA SER A 135 -8.06 2.56 26.74
C SER A 135 -8.66 3.79 26.03
N GLN A 136 -8.19 5.00 26.30
CA GLN A 136 -8.67 6.22 25.64
C GLN A 136 -8.04 6.36 24.25
N GLN A 137 -6.75 6.07 24.15
CA GLN A 137 -6.03 6.04 22.87
C GLN A 137 -6.58 4.94 21.94
N ASP A 138 -6.88 3.76 22.47
CA ASP A 138 -7.51 2.66 21.76
C ASP A 138 -8.87 3.05 21.14
N LYS A 139 -9.72 3.78 21.88
CA LYS A 139 -10.99 4.28 21.34
C LYS A 139 -10.79 5.18 20.12
N LEU A 140 -9.79 6.06 20.15
CA LEU A 140 -9.46 6.92 19.01
C LEU A 140 -8.95 6.11 17.81
N ILE A 141 -8.12 5.10 18.05
CA ILE A 141 -7.65 4.17 17.00
C ILE A 141 -8.85 3.43 16.38
N ASP A 142 -9.78 2.92 17.19
CA ASP A 142 -10.96 2.22 16.70
C ASP A 142 -11.93 3.14 15.90
N GLN A 143 -12.07 4.39 16.27
CA GLN A 143 -12.83 5.38 15.51
C GLN A 143 -12.19 5.62 14.13
N ARG A 144 -10.88 5.84 14.09
CA ARG A 144 -10.14 6.02 12.84
C ARG A 144 -10.20 4.75 11.97
N ARG A 145 -10.00 3.58 12.55
CA ARG A 145 -10.14 2.28 11.88
C ARG A 145 -11.50 2.16 11.20
N THR A 146 -12.58 2.49 11.90
CA THR A 146 -13.95 2.43 11.35
C THR A 146 -14.13 3.40 10.19
N ALA A 147 -13.64 4.63 10.33
CA ALA A 147 -13.69 5.62 9.25
C ALA A 147 -12.87 5.17 8.03
N MET A 148 -11.65 4.66 8.25
CA MET A 148 -10.76 4.17 7.19
C MET A 148 -11.38 3.00 6.42
N THR A 149 -11.88 1.99 7.12
CA THR A 149 -12.52 0.84 6.48
C THR A 149 -13.76 1.23 5.69
N GLY A 150 -14.53 2.21 6.16
CA GLY A 150 -15.66 2.78 5.42
C GLY A 150 -15.24 3.46 4.10
N VAL A 151 -14.13 4.20 4.10
CA VAL A 151 -13.57 4.79 2.86
C VAL A 151 -13.05 3.70 1.92
N LEU A 152 -12.35 2.70 2.43
CA LEU A 152 -11.79 1.60 1.64
C LEU A 152 -12.87 0.73 0.99
N ASN A 153 -13.97 0.45 1.71
CA ASN A 153 -15.13 -0.24 1.14
C ASN A 153 -15.76 0.57 0.01
N SER A 154 -15.90 1.89 0.20
CA SER A 154 -16.41 2.80 -0.84
C SER A 154 -15.46 2.84 -2.05
N LEU A 155 -14.13 2.82 -1.82
CA LEU A 155 -13.11 2.74 -2.87
C LEU A 155 -13.25 1.43 -3.67
N GLY A 156 -13.50 0.31 -3.01
CA GLY A 156 -13.71 -0.99 -3.68
C GLY A 156 -14.91 -0.96 -4.62
N SER A 157 -16.05 -0.44 -4.16
CA SER A 157 -17.27 -0.29 -4.98
C SER A 157 -17.04 0.67 -6.15
N TRP A 158 -16.43 1.83 -5.88
CA TRP A 158 -16.08 2.82 -6.92
C TRP A 158 -15.13 2.22 -7.97
N THR A 159 -14.10 1.49 -7.56
CA THR A 159 -13.17 0.83 -8.48
C THR A 159 -13.89 -0.10 -9.45
N GLY A 160 -14.79 -0.94 -8.92
CA GLY A 160 -15.59 -1.83 -9.76
C GLY A 160 -16.43 -1.07 -10.78
N GLN A 161 -17.13 -0.01 -10.37
CA GLN A 161 -17.93 0.84 -11.25
C GLN A 161 -17.07 1.46 -12.36
N GLN A 162 -15.87 1.96 -12.04
CA GLN A 162 -15.00 2.57 -13.05
C GLN A 162 -14.51 1.55 -14.06
N ILE A 163 -14.04 0.38 -13.60
CA ILE A 163 -13.54 -0.69 -14.47
C ILE A 163 -14.64 -1.20 -15.41
N GLN A 164 -15.90 -1.26 -14.96
CA GLN A 164 -17.03 -1.65 -15.80
C GLN A 164 -17.30 -0.68 -16.96
N THR A 165 -16.82 0.56 -16.92
CA THR A 165 -16.91 1.49 -18.07
C THR A 165 -15.95 1.16 -19.20
N VAL A 166 -14.93 0.34 -18.96
CA VAL A 166 -13.99 -0.13 -19.98
C VAL A 166 -14.66 -1.24 -20.79
N PRO A 167 -14.64 -1.21 -22.12
CA PRO A 167 -15.13 -2.32 -22.94
C PRO A 167 -14.41 -3.64 -22.60
N ASP A 168 -15.15 -4.76 -22.53
CA ASP A 168 -14.64 -6.06 -22.06
C ASP A 168 -13.35 -6.49 -22.75
N GLN A 169 -13.29 -6.34 -24.09
CA GLN A 169 -12.11 -6.68 -24.89
C GLN A 169 -10.87 -5.83 -24.56
N HIS A 170 -11.04 -4.70 -23.88
CA HIS A 170 -9.96 -3.78 -23.48
C HIS A 170 -9.64 -3.85 -21.98
N ARG A 171 -10.36 -4.69 -21.19
CA ARG A 171 -10.04 -4.91 -19.76
C ARG A 171 -8.78 -5.76 -19.61
N VAL A 172 -7.70 -5.30 -20.21
CA VAL A 172 -6.39 -5.96 -20.19
C VAL A 172 -5.37 -5.00 -19.59
N LEU A 173 -4.69 -5.45 -18.55
CA LEU A 173 -3.68 -4.71 -17.83
C LEU A 173 -2.31 -5.28 -18.13
N VAL A 174 -1.50 -4.54 -18.90
CA VAL A 174 -0.13 -4.91 -19.25
C VAL A 174 0.84 -4.07 -18.42
N THR A 175 1.64 -4.71 -17.56
CA THR A 175 2.57 -4.10 -16.61
C THR A 175 3.96 -4.71 -16.69
N GLY A 176 4.92 -4.14 -15.97
CA GLY A 176 6.31 -4.61 -15.97
C GLY A 176 6.48 -5.97 -15.30
N HIS A 177 5.83 -6.20 -14.17
CA HIS A 177 5.84 -7.48 -13.45
C HIS A 177 4.42 -7.82 -12.96
N ARG A 178 4.26 -9.02 -12.39
CA ARG A 178 2.99 -9.51 -11.86
C ARG A 178 2.70 -8.86 -10.49
N ALA A 179 1.90 -7.80 -10.49
CA ALA A 179 1.57 -7.07 -9.27
C ALA A 179 0.06 -6.85 -9.07
N TYR A 180 -0.76 -7.06 -10.08
CA TYR A 180 -2.16 -6.66 -10.06
C TYR A 180 -3.14 -7.85 -10.01
N SER A 181 -2.69 -9.03 -9.62
CA SER A 181 -3.53 -10.24 -9.62
C SER A 181 -4.75 -10.13 -8.71
N PHE A 182 -4.66 -9.40 -7.59
CA PHE A 182 -5.80 -9.16 -6.70
C PHE A 182 -6.86 -8.24 -7.34
N LEU A 183 -6.44 -7.15 -7.99
CA LEU A 183 -7.33 -6.29 -8.77
C LEU A 183 -7.95 -7.06 -9.95
N ALA A 184 -7.13 -7.81 -10.66
CA ALA A 184 -7.54 -8.59 -11.84
C ALA A 184 -8.66 -9.57 -11.50
N ARG A 185 -8.46 -10.39 -10.47
CA ARG A 185 -9.46 -11.36 -9.98
C ARG A 185 -10.74 -10.70 -9.50
N ARG A 186 -10.63 -9.60 -8.74
CA ARG A 186 -11.78 -8.96 -8.13
C ARG A 186 -12.68 -8.26 -9.14
N TYR A 187 -12.12 -7.65 -10.17
CA TYR A 187 -12.84 -6.77 -11.08
C TYR A 187 -12.94 -7.26 -12.52
N GLY A 188 -12.51 -8.50 -12.79
CA GLY A 188 -12.61 -9.09 -14.13
C GLY A 188 -11.68 -8.46 -15.16
N VAL A 189 -10.47 -8.06 -14.72
CA VAL A 189 -9.40 -7.56 -15.58
C VAL A 189 -8.46 -8.70 -15.92
N ARG A 190 -8.02 -8.82 -17.17
CA ARG A 190 -6.99 -9.77 -17.57
C ARG A 190 -5.61 -9.16 -17.34
N GLU A 191 -4.87 -9.66 -16.37
CA GLU A 191 -3.49 -9.29 -16.14
C GLU A 191 -2.56 -9.97 -17.16
N LEU A 192 -1.67 -9.20 -17.79
CA LEU A 192 -0.67 -9.68 -18.73
C LEU A 192 0.69 -9.04 -18.40
N PRO A 193 1.42 -9.57 -17.42
CA PRO A 193 2.69 -9.02 -16.99
C PRO A 193 3.78 -9.31 -18.02
N VAL A 194 4.72 -8.37 -18.21
CA VAL A 194 5.90 -8.54 -19.07
C VAL A 194 6.86 -9.56 -18.45
N ILE A 195 7.03 -9.51 -17.13
CA ILE A 195 7.75 -10.50 -16.32
C ILE A 195 6.72 -11.20 -15.44
N ASP A 196 6.55 -12.51 -15.66
CA ASP A 196 5.57 -13.32 -14.94
C ASP A 196 6.12 -13.79 -13.58
N GLU A 197 6.56 -12.85 -12.78
CA GLU A 197 7.08 -13.03 -11.42
C GLU A 197 6.55 -11.91 -10.53
N TYR A 198 6.42 -12.18 -9.22
CA TYR A 198 6.02 -11.18 -8.22
C TYR A 198 7.16 -10.24 -7.81
N ALA A 199 8.40 -10.59 -8.11
CA ALA A 199 9.55 -9.74 -7.83
C ALA A 199 9.99 -8.96 -9.06
N THR A 200 10.50 -7.75 -8.83
CA THR A 200 11.11 -6.93 -9.88
C THR A 200 12.51 -7.44 -10.24
N GLY A 201 13.04 -7.02 -11.39
CA GLY A 201 14.42 -7.33 -11.80
C GLY A 201 14.63 -8.68 -12.50
N GLY A 202 13.58 -9.44 -12.76
CA GLY A 202 13.64 -10.65 -13.58
C GLY A 202 14.25 -10.41 -14.96
N ARG A 203 15.10 -11.33 -15.42
CA ARG A 203 15.74 -11.24 -16.75
C ARG A 203 14.90 -11.94 -17.80
N MET A 204 14.50 -11.18 -18.82
CA MET A 204 13.73 -11.71 -19.94
C MET A 204 14.68 -12.33 -21.00
N ARG A 205 14.41 -13.57 -21.41
CA ARG A 205 15.10 -14.21 -22.54
C ARG A 205 14.59 -13.62 -23.87
N PRO A 206 15.40 -13.61 -24.94
CA PRO A 206 14.96 -13.10 -26.26
C PRO A 206 13.71 -13.80 -26.81
N SER A 207 13.60 -15.11 -26.62
CA SER A 207 12.41 -15.89 -27.01
C SER A 207 11.15 -15.47 -26.23
N SER A 208 11.29 -15.17 -24.93
CA SER A 208 10.19 -14.67 -24.11
C SER A 208 9.76 -13.26 -24.55
N LEU A 209 10.72 -12.41 -24.99
CA LEU A 209 10.40 -11.10 -25.53
C LEU A 209 9.48 -11.16 -26.76
N SER A 210 9.77 -12.06 -27.70
CA SER A 210 8.95 -12.25 -28.89
C SER A 210 7.56 -12.77 -28.54
N ALA A 211 7.48 -13.79 -27.69
CA ALA A 211 6.21 -14.39 -27.26
C ALA A 211 5.31 -13.37 -26.56
N ILE A 212 5.84 -12.62 -25.57
CA ILE A 212 5.06 -11.62 -24.84
C ILE A 212 4.64 -10.46 -25.73
N SER A 213 5.50 -9.99 -26.64
CA SER A 213 5.15 -8.92 -27.58
C SER A 213 4.01 -9.33 -28.51
N LYS A 214 4.00 -10.59 -29.00
CA LYS A 214 2.90 -11.16 -29.78
C LYS A 214 1.61 -11.25 -28.95
N ALA A 215 1.70 -11.74 -27.71
CA ALA A 215 0.56 -11.84 -26.79
C ALA A 215 -0.05 -10.46 -26.50
N ILE A 216 0.78 -9.44 -26.25
CA ILE A 216 0.34 -8.06 -26.04
C ILE A 216 -0.36 -7.50 -27.28
N LYS A 217 0.23 -7.68 -28.49
CA LYS A 217 -0.37 -7.24 -29.75
C LYS A 217 -1.75 -7.84 -29.97
N GLN A 218 -1.97 -9.09 -29.56
CA GLN A 218 -3.23 -9.84 -29.72
C GLN A 218 -4.20 -9.64 -28.55
N SER A 219 -3.79 -8.96 -27.49
CA SER A 219 -4.53 -8.92 -26.22
C SER A 219 -5.78 -8.04 -26.24
N GLY A 220 -5.84 -7.05 -27.12
CA GLY A 220 -6.86 -6.01 -27.12
C GLY A 220 -6.51 -4.80 -26.23
N THR A 221 -5.35 -4.82 -25.55
CA THR A 221 -4.90 -3.63 -24.78
C THR A 221 -4.61 -2.46 -25.71
N LYS A 222 -4.94 -1.25 -25.28
CA LYS A 222 -4.64 -0.02 -26.01
C LYS A 222 -3.28 0.57 -25.62
N VAL A 223 -2.82 0.31 -24.38
CA VAL A 223 -1.55 0.83 -23.87
C VAL A 223 -0.87 -0.20 -22.95
N ILE A 224 0.44 -0.05 -22.80
CA ILE A 224 1.27 -0.76 -21.84
C ILE A 224 1.60 0.22 -20.70
N PHE A 225 1.43 -0.18 -19.47
CA PHE A 225 1.61 0.69 -18.31
C PHE A 225 3.01 0.52 -17.71
N PRO A 226 3.89 1.54 -17.78
CA PRO A 226 5.12 1.53 -17.01
C PRO A 226 4.80 1.71 -15.51
N GLU A 227 5.66 1.20 -14.64
CA GLU A 227 5.53 1.33 -13.18
C GLU A 227 6.36 2.50 -12.61
N ALA A 228 7.23 3.06 -13.43
CA ALA A 228 8.04 4.24 -13.14
C ALA A 228 8.34 5.04 -14.40
N LEU A 229 8.72 6.31 -14.23
CA LEU A 229 9.23 7.16 -15.31
C LEU A 229 10.68 7.59 -15.02
N PRO A 230 11.56 7.56 -16.04
CA PRO A 230 11.32 7.06 -17.40
C PRO A 230 11.09 5.54 -17.45
N PRO A 231 10.33 5.02 -18.43
CA PRO A 231 10.07 3.59 -18.57
C PRO A 231 11.37 2.78 -18.74
N SER A 232 11.40 1.55 -18.23
CA SER A 232 12.57 0.67 -18.34
C SER A 232 12.93 0.37 -19.81
N LYS A 233 14.18 -0.04 -20.06
CA LYS A 233 14.62 -0.47 -21.41
C LYS A 233 13.75 -1.62 -21.93
N THR A 234 13.37 -2.55 -21.06
CA THR A 234 12.50 -3.69 -21.39
C THR A 234 11.13 -3.22 -21.85
N MET A 235 10.47 -2.33 -21.11
CA MET A 235 9.16 -1.80 -21.47
C MET A 235 9.19 -1.07 -22.81
N ARG A 236 10.22 -0.27 -23.09
CA ARG A 236 10.37 0.38 -24.40
C ARG A 236 10.59 -0.60 -25.54
N ARG A 237 11.30 -1.71 -25.32
CA ARG A 237 11.49 -2.78 -26.35
C ARG A 237 10.17 -3.50 -26.64
N ILE A 238 9.41 -3.84 -25.59
CA ILE A 238 8.10 -4.49 -25.70
C ILE A 238 7.13 -3.59 -26.47
N SER A 239 7.04 -2.32 -26.14
CA SER A 239 6.19 -1.35 -26.83
C SER A 239 6.52 -1.28 -28.32
N ARG A 240 7.81 -1.17 -28.70
CA ARG A 240 8.22 -1.18 -30.11
C ARG A 240 7.91 -2.50 -30.81
N ALA A 241 8.15 -3.64 -30.16
CA ALA A 241 7.96 -4.96 -30.74
C ALA A 241 6.47 -5.34 -30.90
N SER A 242 5.61 -4.90 -29.99
CA SER A 242 4.15 -5.13 -30.05
C SER A 242 3.42 -4.11 -30.90
N GLY A 243 3.99 -2.92 -31.11
CA GLY A 243 3.32 -1.76 -31.71
C GLY A 243 2.32 -1.08 -30.78
N ILE A 244 2.24 -1.48 -29.51
CA ILE A 244 1.34 -0.87 -28.51
C ILE A 244 2.08 0.22 -27.74
N PRO A 245 1.56 1.45 -27.65
CA PRO A 245 2.24 2.55 -26.98
C PRO A 245 2.32 2.35 -25.45
N LEU A 246 3.29 3.02 -24.83
CA LEU A 246 3.37 3.17 -23.38
C LEU A 246 2.43 4.27 -22.91
N ALA A 247 1.79 4.07 -21.76
CA ALA A 247 1.05 5.13 -21.07
C ALA A 247 2.01 6.24 -20.64
N ASN A 248 1.55 7.49 -20.71
CA ASN A 248 2.33 8.66 -20.29
C ASN A 248 2.44 8.81 -18.77
N THR A 249 1.54 8.18 -18.04
CA THR A 249 1.51 8.15 -16.56
C THR A 249 1.78 6.72 -16.10
N PRO A 250 2.65 6.51 -15.09
CA PRO A 250 2.90 5.16 -14.57
C PRO A 250 1.72 4.65 -13.76
N LEU A 251 1.62 3.33 -13.62
CA LEU A 251 0.84 2.68 -12.58
C LEU A 251 1.80 2.31 -11.44
N TYR A 252 1.55 2.88 -10.27
CA TYR A 252 2.37 2.60 -9.09
C TYR A 252 2.00 1.22 -8.52
N ALA A 253 2.79 0.22 -8.86
CA ALA A 253 2.58 -1.17 -8.44
C ALA A 253 2.86 -1.36 -6.94
N GLU A 254 3.86 -0.67 -6.43
CA GLU A 254 4.39 -0.83 -5.07
C GLU A 254 3.62 -0.04 -4.00
N GLY A 255 2.34 0.13 -4.20
CA GLY A 255 1.36 0.54 -3.20
C GLY A 255 1.21 2.03 -2.98
N GLN A 256 2.25 2.85 -3.08
CA GLN A 256 2.14 4.28 -2.78
C GLN A 256 3.00 5.14 -3.73
N ALA A 257 2.33 6.03 -4.45
CA ALA A 257 3.01 7.04 -5.28
C ALA A 257 3.67 8.12 -4.40
N PRO A 258 4.78 8.73 -4.85
CA PRO A 258 5.42 9.83 -4.14
C PRO A 258 4.46 10.97 -3.80
N GLY A 259 4.40 11.36 -2.54
CA GLY A 259 3.56 12.46 -2.05
C GLY A 259 2.04 12.18 -2.06
N LYS A 260 1.62 10.92 -2.29
CA LYS A 260 0.21 10.53 -2.31
C LYS A 260 -0.12 9.58 -1.16
N SER A 261 -1.37 9.58 -0.71
CA SER A 261 -1.91 8.55 0.17
C SER A 261 -2.21 7.27 -0.60
N VAL A 262 -2.48 6.18 0.12
CA VAL A 262 -2.96 4.91 -0.45
C VAL A 262 -4.20 5.13 -1.32
N VAL A 263 -5.19 5.90 -0.84
CA VAL A 263 -6.43 6.16 -1.60
C VAL A 263 -6.18 7.03 -2.83
N GLN A 264 -5.29 8.04 -2.74
CA GLN A 264 -4.91 8.84 -3.90
C GLN A 264 -4.17 8.03 -4.96
N THR A 265 -3.29 7.12 -4.54
CA THR A 265 -2.57 6.23 -5.44
C THR A 265 -3.52 5.26 -6.13
N ALA A 266 -4.39 4.60 -5.35
CA ALA A 266 -5.35 3.63 -5.90
C ALA A 266 -6.32 4.30 -6.90
N THR A 267 -6.90 5.45 -6.55
CA THR A 267 -7.80 6.18 -7.46
C THR A 267 -7.08 6.67 -8.71
N GLY A 268 -5.83 7.15 -8.58
CA GLY A 268 -4.99 7.55 -9.70
C GLY A 268 -4.68 6.39 -10.65
N ASN A 269 -4.28 5.25 -10.12
CA ASN A 269 -4.03 4.03 -10.90
C ASN A 269 -5.29 3.57 -11.66
N VAL A 270 -6.43 3.51 -10.98
CA VAL A 270 -7.71 3.10 -11.59
C VAL A 270 -8.12 4.05 -12.71
N CYS A 271 -8.08 5.37 -12.47
CA CYS A 271 -8.43 6.36 -13.51
C CYS A 271 -7.47 6.32 -14.70
N ASN A 272 -6.16 6.15 -14.45
CA ASN A 272 -5.19 5.99 -15.52
C ASN A 272 -5.50 4.75 -16.38
N PHE A 273 -5.73 3.59 -15.74
CA PHE A 273 -6.12 2.36 -16.44
C PHE A 273 -7.41 2.56 -17.24
N VAL A 274 -8.48 3.01 -16.60
CA VAL A 274 -9.82 3.14 -17.19
C VAL A 274 -9.80 4.08 -18.41
N ASN A 275 -9.24 5.29 -18.26
CA ASN A 275 -9.21 6.26 -19.34
C ASN A 275 -8.32 5.80 -20.50
N SER A 276 -7.19 5.17 -20.21
CA SER A 276 -6.27 4.66 -21.24
C SER A 276 -6.83 3.48 -22.03
N GLN A 277 -7.75 2.71 -21.44
CA GLN A 277 -8.39 1.56 -22.08
C GLN A 277 -9.74 1.90 -22.71
N GLY A 278 -10.12 3.18 -22.76
CA GLY A 278 -11.33 3.66 -23.44
C GLY A 278 -12.59 3.65 -22.60
N GLY A 279 -12.46 3.54 -21.28
CA GLY A 279 -13.51 3.81 -20.31
C GLY A 279 -13.59 5.29 -19.93
N SER A 280 -14.39 5.59 -18.91
CA SER A 280 -14.57 6.95 -18.38
C SER A 280 -14.49 6.92 -16.87
N CYS A 281 -13.45 7.53 -16.29
CA CYS A 281 -13.25 7.58 -14.85
C CYS A 281 -13.95 8.79 -14.23
N ASN A 282 -14.78 8.53 -13.19
CA ASN A 282 -15.42 9.58 -12.40
C ASN A 282 -14.43 10.22 -11.42
N GLN A 283 -13.75 11.28 -11.88
CA GLN A 283 -12.75 12.03 -11.11
C GLN A 283 -13.34 12.74 -9.88
N THR A 284 -14.59 13.22 -9.97
CA THR A 284 -15.26 13.88 -8.84
C THR A 284 -15.45 12.91 -7.68
N ALA A 285 -15.93 11.69 -7.96
CA ALA A 285 -16.06 10.65 -6.94
C ALA A 285 -14.71 10.21 -6.39
N ALA A 286 -13.65 10.12 -7.23
CA ALA A 286 -12.30 9.85 -6.80
C ALA A 286 -11.79 10.91 -5.80
N THR A 287 -11.97 12.19 -6.14
CA THR A 287 -11.59 13.33 -5.28
C THR A 287 -12.32 13.28 -3.94
N ASN A 288 -13.61 12.96 -3.93
CA ASN A 288 -14.38 12.80 -2.69
C ASN A 288 -13.80 11.70 -1.79
N LEU A 289 -13.46 10.53 -2.34
CA LEU A 289 -12.80 9.45 -1.59
C LEU A 289 -11.46 9.91 -0.99
N GLN A 290 -10.66 10.64 -1.76
CA GLN A 290 -9.38 11.18 -1.30
C GLN A 290 -9.56 12.19 -0.15
N GLN A 291 -10.55 13.08 -0.25
CA GLN A 291 -10.87 14.07 0.79
C GLN A 291 -11.37 13.38 2.06
N ARG A 292 -12.24 12.38 1.95
CA ARG A 292 -12.70 11.59 3.09
C ARG A 292 -11.54 10.89 3.81
N TRP A 293 -10.60 10.31 3.04
CA TRP A 293 -9.39 9.71 3.61
C TRP A 293 -8.51 10.75 4.29
N ALA A 294 -8.28 11.89 3.66
CA ALA A 294 -7.49 12.98 4.23
C ALA A 294 -8.10 13.53 5.52
N GLY A 295 -9.43 13.62 5.60
CA GLY A 295 -10.17 14.14 6.74
C GLY A 295 -10.19 13.23 7.99
N ILE A 296 -9.68 12.00 7.93
CA ILE A 296 -9.55 11.13 9.11
C ILE A 296 -8.41 11.66 9.99
N LYS A 297 -8.78 12.12 11.21
CA LYS A 297 -7.87 12.76 12.18
C LYS A 297 -7.73 11.92 13.45
#